data_41f344ea1bd9cebff8dfc3c5379b1bc0
#
_entry.id   41f344ea1bd9cebff8dfc3c5379b1bc0
#
_cell.length_a   1.000
_cell.length_b   1.000
_cell.length_c   1.000
_cell.angle_alpha   90.00
_cell.angle_beta   90.00
_cell.angle_gamma   90.00
#
_symmetry.space_group_name_H-M   'P 1'
#
loop_
_entity.id
_entity.type
_entity.pdbx_description
1 polymer ?
#
loop_
_entity_poly.entity_id
_entity_poly.type
_entity_poly.pdbx_seq_one_letter_code
_entity_poly.pdbx_strand_id
1 'polypeptide(L)'
;MADMNEKLAAAGKTFADVASTKKPAPAVQEGTLVRETGTPDMPVEEIETRELLDAVTRIRHEEWRLIQICASKVAEDSYEILYTFGRAYDIRNLRLCVHGNDRISSITSIYEVAYLYENEIHDLYGIEIDMMNYDFNGKLFRTVI
;
A
#
# COMPACT_ATOMS: atom_id res chain seq x y z
N MET A 1 -8.28 -14.12 42.87
CA MET A 1 -8.31 -14.90 41.59
C MET A 1 -9.54 -15.80 41.43
N ALA A 2 -10.41 -15.93 42.41
CA ALA A 2 -11.65 -16.70 42.32
C ALA A 2 -12.82 -15.99 41.63
N ASP A 3 -12.86 -14.68 41.65
CA ASP A 3 -14.01 -13.87 41.21
C ASP A 3 -14.18 -13.76 39.68
N MET A 4 -13.14 -14.00 38.92
CA MET A 4 -13.21 -13.92 37.46
C MET A 4 -13.71 -15.22 36.80
N ASN A 5 -13.45 -16.37 37.43
CA ASN A 5 -13.94 -17.65 36.95
C ASN A 5 -15.43 -17.85 37.22
N GLU A 6 -15.94 -17.26 38.31
CA GLU A 6 -17.35 -17.34 38.67
C GLU A 6 -18.25 -16.47 37.75
N LYS A 7 -17.73 -15.30 37.30
CA LYS A 7 -18.43 -14.47 36.33
C LYS A 7 -18.47 -15.05 34.91
N LEU A 8 -17.48 -15.86 34.54
CA LEU A 8 -17.45 -16.57 33.25
C LEU A 8 -18.41 -17.77 33.24
N ALA A 9 -18.56 -18.46 34.33
CA ALA A 9 -19.51 -19.57 34.48
C ALA A 9 -20.99 -19.10 34.41
N ALA A 10 -21.27 -17.88 34.91
CA ALA A 10 -22.61 -17.27 34.84
C ALA A 10 -23.02 -16.86 33.41
N ALA A 11 -22.07 -16.68 32.51
CA ALA A 11 -22.32 -16.29 31.11
C ALA A 11 -22.45 -17.47 30.14
N GLY A 12 -22.30 -18.74 30.64
CA GLY A 12 -22.41 -19.94 29.81
C GLY A 12 -21.40 -20.08 28.66
N LYS A 13 -20.30 -19.32 28.73
CA LYS A 13 -19.26 -19.34 27.70
C LYS A 13 -17.93 -19.77 28.29
N THR A 14 -17.39 -20.88 27.81
CA THR A 14 -16.04 -21.33 28.15
C THR A 14 -15.01 -20.66 27.27
N PHE A 15 -13.74 -20.61 27.71
CA PHE A 15 -12.63 -20.07 26.89
C PHE A 15 -12.51 -20.75 25.52
N ALA A 16 -12.96 -22.02 25.41
CA ALA A 16 -13.00 -22.74 24.15
C ALA A 16 -14.04 -22.20 23.19
N ASP A 17 -15.18 -21.69 23.69
CA ASP A 17 -16.23 -21.11 22.83
C ASP A 17 -15.84 -19.74 22.26
N VAL A 18 -15.00 -18.96 22.98
CA VAL A 18 -14.48 -17.69 22.48
C VAL A 18 -13.41 -17.89 21.41
N ALA A 19 -12.63 -18.96 21.50
CA ALA A 19 -11.63 -19.31 20.48
C ALA A 19 -12.25 -19.88 19.21
N SER A 20 -13.47 -20.44 19.28
CA SER A 20 -14.19 -21.04 18.15
C SER A 20 -14.98 -20.03 17.30
N THR A 21 -15.14 -18.79 17.72
CA THR A 21 -15.86 -17.74 16.96
C THR A 21 -14.98 -16.97 16.00
N LYS A 22 -13.75 -17.43 15.72
CA LYS A 22 -12.96 -16.91 14.64
C LYS A 22 -13.63 -17.33 13.33
N LYS A 23 -14.45 -16.43 12.78
CA LYS A 23 -15.02 -16.57 11.44
C LYS A 23 -13.88 -16.99 10.51
N PRO A 24 -14.00 -18.13 9.80
CA PRO A 24 -12.96 -18.53 8.87
C PRO A 24 -12.74 -17.40 7.89
N ALA A 25 -11.47 -17.00 7.72
CA ALA A 25 -11.11 -16.05 6.70
C ALA A 25 -11.69 -16.56 5.37
N PRO A 26 -12.32 -15.69 4.55
CA PRO A 26 -12.82 -16.09 3.26
C PRO A 26 -11.67 -16.76 2.50
N ALA A 27 -11.92 -17.94 1.96
CA ALA A 27 -10.95 -18.65 1.15
C ALA A 27 -10.57 -17.71 -0.01
N VAL A 28 -9.30 -17.31 -0.06
CA VAL A 28 -8.75 -16.53 -1.16
C VAL A 28 -8.85 -17.45 -2.38
N GLN A 29 -9.80 -17.19 -3.26
CA GLN A 29 -9.84 -17.81 -4.56
C GLN A 29 -8.65 -17.27 -5.36
N GLU A 30 -7.72 -18.14 -5.71
CA GLU A 30 -6.62 -17.80 -6.61
C GLU A 30 -7.20 -17.13 -7.88
N GLY A 31 -6.79 -15.90 -8.13
CA GLY A 31 -7.14 -15.15 -9.36
C GLY A 31 -8.19 -14.06 -9.22
N THR A 32 -8.79 -13.83 -8.06
CA THR A 32 -9.67 -12.67 -7.88
C THR A 32 -8.97 -11.63 -7.03
N LEU A 33 -8.48 -10.56 -7.67
CA LEU A 33 -8.08 -9.35 -6.97
C LEU A 33 -9.32 -8.83 -6.21
N VAL A 34 -9.33 -9.01 -4.90
CA VAL A 34 -10.30 -8.33 -4.05
C VAL A 34 -9.89 -6.86 -4.03
N ARG A 35 -10.52 -6.06 -4.87
CA ARG A 35 -10.39 -4.61 -4.84
C ARG A 35 -11.04 -4.11 -3.55
N GLU A 36 -10.25 -3.95 -2.52
CA GLU A 36 -10.70 -3.20 -1.35
C GLU A 36 -10.73 -1.72 -1.72
N THR A 37 -11.92 -1.17 -1.80
CA THR A 37 -12.17 0.25 -2.10
C THR A 37 -11.90 1.14 -0.89
N GLY A 38 -10.89 0.86 -0.08
CA GLY A 38 -10.58 1.65 1.10
C GLY A 38 -11.73 1.78 2.10
N THR A 39 -11.45 2.35 3.24
CA THR A 39 -12.50 2.76 4.20
C THR A 39 -12.97 4.18 3.85
N PRO A 40 -14.16 4.63 4.31
CA PRO A 40 -14.61 6.01 4.11
C PRO A 40 -13.60 7.06 4.57
N ASP A 41 -12.81 6.74 5.60
CA ASP A 41 -11.79 7.63 6.18
C ASP A 41 -10.45 7.60 5.41
N MET A 42 -10.24 6.59 4.55
CA MET A 42 -9.03 6.42 3.75
C MET A 42 -9.39 6.08 2.29
N PRO A 43 -9.93 7.03 1.53
CA PRO A 43 -10.34 6.80 0.16
C PRO A 43 -9.14 6.41 -0.72
N VAL A 44 -9.37 5.49 -1.64
CA VAL A 44 -8.39 5.06 -2.64
C VAL A 44 -8.90 5.43 -4.02
N GLU A 45 -8.15 6.24 -4.73
CA GLU A 45 -8.41 6.63 -6.12
C GLU A 45 -7.53 5.77 -7.04
N GLU A 46 -8.14 5.00 -7.94
CA GLU A 46 -7.40 4.26 -8.96
C GLU A 46 -7.06 5.17 -10.12
N ILE A 47 -5.79 5.14 -10.55
CA ILE A 47 -5.30 5.95 -11.65
C ILE A 47 -4.49 5.11 -12.63
N GLU A 48 -4.41 5.55 -13.87
CA GLU A 48 -3.52 4.97 -14.87
C GLU A 48 -2.11 5.59 -14.79
N THR A 49 -1.11 4.85 -15.29
CA THR A 49 0.31 5.28 -15.28
C THR A 49 0.50 6.67 -15.90
N ARG A 50 -0.21 6.97 -16.99
CA ARG A 50 -0.15 8.26 -17.67
C ARG A 50 -0.74 9.43 -16.87
N GLU A 51 -1.60 9.15 -15.89
CA GLU A 51 -2.29 10.16 -15.08
C GLU A 51 -1.53 10.50 -13.81
N LEU A 52 -0.47 9.73 -13.48
CA LEU A 52 0.25 9.82 -12.22
C LEU A 52 0.77 11.25 -11.94
N LEU A 53 1.50 11.85 -12.89
CA LEU A 53 2.09 13.17 -12.69
C LEU A 53 1.03 14.26 -12.53
N ASP A 54 -0.05 14.19 -13.30
CA ASP A 54 -1.14 15.18 -13.21
C ASP A 54 -1.90 15.03 -11.88
N ALA A 55 -2.17 13.80 -11.45
CA ALA A 55 -2.83 13.54 -10.18
C ALA A 55 -1.98 14.00 -9.00
N VAL A 56 -0.68 13.68 -9.00
CA VAL A 56 0.26 14.07 -7.93
C VAL A 56 0.48 15.57 -7.91
N THR A 57 0.54 16.21 -9.08
CA THR A 57 0.65 17.68 -9.18
C THR A 57 -0.58 18.38 -8.57
N ARG A 58 -1.79 17.91 -8.87
CA ARG A 58 -3.02 18.42 -8.24
C ARG A 58 -2.97 18.29 -6.72
N ILE A 59 -2.59 17.13 -6.23
CA ILE A 59 -2.44 16.84 -4.79
C ILE A 59 -1.43 17.79 -4.15
N ARG A 60 -0.31 18.06 -4.82
CA ARG A 60 0.71 19.02 -4.34
C ARG A 60 0.18 20.44 -4.25
N HIS A 61 -0.58 20.88 -5.26
CA HIS A 61 -1.21 22.21 -5.26
C HIS A 61 -2.25 22.38 -4.15
N GLU A 62 -2.88 21.31 -3.71
CA GLU A 62 -3.78 21.27 -2.56
C GLU A 62 -3.06 21.18 -1.21
N GLU A 63 -1.73 21.32 -1.19
CA GLU A 63 -0.86 21.31 0.00
C GLU A 63 -0.83 19.97 0.76
N TRP A 64 -1.10 18.85 0.07
CA TRP A 64 -0.89 17.54 0.65
C TRP A 64 0.61 17.20 0.69
N ARG A 65 1.04 16.56 1.77
CA ARG A 65 2.40 16.01 1.91
C ARG A 65 2.41 14.54 1.51
N LEU A 66 3.49 14.08 0.91
CA LEU A 66 3.71 12.67 0.71
C LEU A 66 4.02 12.01 2.06
N ILE A 67 3.32 10.92 2.39
CA ILE A 67 3.57 10.12 3.58
C ILE A 67 4.46 8.94 3.22
N GLN A 68 4.04 8.14 2.23
CA GLN A 68 4.77 6.96 1.79
C GLN A 68 4.38 6.56 0.37
N ILE A 69 5.23 5.73 -0.24
CA ILE A 69 4.91 4.96 -1.43
C ILE A 69 5.25 3.52 -1.10
N CYS A 70 4.34 2.59 -1.38
CA CYS A 70 4.62 1.17 -1.22
C CYS A 70 4.17 0.39 -2.46
N ALA A 71 4.89 -0.68 -2.77
CA ALA A 71 4.54 -1.59 -3.83
C ALA A 71 4.25 -2.98 -3.28
N SER A 72 3.36 -3.70 -3.95
CA SER A 72 3.01 -5.08 -3.64
C SER A 72 2.92 -5.88 -4.92
N LYS A 73 3.45 -7.09 -4.92
CA LYS A 73 3.26 -8.03 -6.02
C LYS A 73 1.89 -8.69 -5.88
N VAL A 74 1.03 -8.50 -6.87
CA VAL A 74 -0.36 -9.02 -6.84
C VAL A 74 -0.55 -10.25 -7.72
N ALA A 75 0.30 -10.42 -8.76
CA ALA A 75 0.34 -11.60 -9.60
C ALA A 75 1.77 -11.79 -10.15
N GLU A 76 2.01 -12.81 -10.98
CA GLU A 76 3.35 -13.16 -11.44
C GLU A 76 4.09 -11.98 -12.08
N ASP A 77 3.39 -11.17 -12.85
CA ASP A 77 3.95 -10.03 -13.57
C ASP A 77 3.13 -8.75 -13.38
N SER A 78 2.47 -8.64 -12.23
CA SER A 78 1.61 -7.50 -11.91
C SER A 78 1.90 -6.99 -10.52
N TYR A 79 1.99 -5.68 -10.42
CA TYR A 79 2.30 -4.97 -9.18
C TYR A 79 1.26 -3.87 -8.94
N GLU A 80 1.02 -3.60 -7.69
CA GLU A 80 0.21 -2.47 -7.22
C GLU A 80 1.11 -1.51 -6.46
N ILE A 81 1.07 -0.23 -6.83
CA ILE A 81 1.81 0.82 -6.14
C ILE A 81 0.79 1.75 -5.49
N LEU A 82 0.93 1.96 -4.20
CA LEU A 82 0.07 2.84 -3.41
C LEU A 82 0.86 4.06 -2.97
N TYR A 83 0.40 5.23 -3.41
CA TYR A 83 0.91 6.54 -3.00
C TYR A 83 -0.02 7.10 -1.93
N THR A 84 0.50 7.35 -0.73
CA THR A 84 -0.27 7.85 0.40
C THR A 84 0.11 9.29 0.71
N PHE A 85 -0.88 10.15 0.76
CA PHE A 85 -0.74 11.57 1.05
C PHE A 85 -1.53 11.94 2.30
N GLY A 86 -1.04 12.95 3.04
CA GLY A 86 -1.70 13.45 4.24
C GLY A 86 -1.77 14.96 4.28
N ARG A 87 -2.89 15.48 4.79
CA ARG A 87 -3.10 16.90 5.06
C ARG A 87 -3.89 17.05 6.35
N ALA A 88 -3.29 17.66 7.36
CA ALA A 88 -3.83 17.70 8.72
C ALA A 88 -4.16 16.28 9.23
N TYR A 89 -5.43 15.93 9.35
CA TYR A 89 -5.92 14.62 9.81
C TYR A 89 -6.48 13.76 8.67
N ASP A 90 -6.48 14.29 7.45
CA ASP A 90 -7.01 13.59 6.28
C ASP A 90 -5.92 12.76 5.58
N ILE A 91 -6.31 11.61 5.06
CA ILE A 91 -5.45 10.73 4.26
C ILE A 91 -6.09 10.54 2.88
N ARG A 92 -5.28 10.55 1.84
CA ARG A 92 -5.66 10.26 0.47
C ARG A 92 -4.69 9.29 -0.15
N ASN A 93 -5.21 8.29 -0.86
CA ASN A 93 -4.40 7.28 -1.51
C ASN A 93 -4.66 7.29 -3.01
N LEU A 94 -3.57 7.19 -3.79
CA LEU A 94 -3.62 6.85 -5.21
C LEU A 94 -3.11 5.43 -5.39
N ARG A 95 -3.85 4.62 -6.13
CA ARG A 95 -3.48 3.26 -6.50
C ARG A 95 -3.14 3.21 -7.98
N LEU A 96 -1.99 2.66 -8.27
CA LEU A 96 -1.49 2.44 -9.62
C LEU A 96 -1.21 0.95 -9.83
N CYS A 97 -1.81 0.35 -10.83
CA CYS A 97 -1.51 -1.02 -11.25
C CYS A 97 -0.49 -0.98 -12.39
N VAL A 98 0.59 -1.76 -12.26
CA VAL A 98 1.73 -1.80 -13.19
C VAL A 98 2.01 -3.24 -13.58
N HIS A 99 2.35 -3.48 -14.83
CA HIS A 99 2.85 -4.76 -15.30
C HIS A 99 4.37 -4.72 -15.46
N GLY A 100 5.04 -5.86 -15.43
CA GLY A 100 6.50 -5.95 -15.31
C GLY A 100 7.30 -5.22 -16.37
N ASN A 101 6.73 -4.93 -17.55
CA ASN A 101 7.37 -4.16 -18.59
C ASN A 101 6.94 -2.69 -18.65
N ASP A 102 6.04 -2.26 -17.78
CA ASP A 102 5.60 -0.88 -17.74
C ASP A 102 6.70 0.00 -17.14
N ARG A 103 6.78 1.22 -17.64
CA ARG A 103 7.65 2.26 -17.12
C ARG A 103 6.77 3.34 -16.49
N ILE A 104 7.11 3.76 -15.31
CA ILE A 104 6.39 4.83 -14.61
C ILE A 104 7.26 6.07 -14.48
N SER A 105 6.62 7.23 -14.52
CA SER A 105 7.34 8.49 -14.30
C SER A 105 7.59 8.71 -12.82
N SER A 106 8.81 9.10 -12.46
CA SER A 106 9.15 9.50 -11.11
C SER A 106 8.38 10.75 -10.68
N ILE A 107 7.97 10.78 -9.42
CA ILE A 107 7.36 11.96 -8.80
C ILE A 107 8.36 12.81 -8.01
N THR A 108 9.66 12.52 -8.11
CA THR A 108 10.73 13.25 -7.37
C THR A 108 10.82 14.72 -7.71
N SER A 109 10.38 15.12 -8.90
CA SER A 109 10.29 16.55 -9.29
C SER A 109 9.21 17.32 -8.51
N ILE A 110 8.21 16.62 -7.96
CA ILE A 110 7.09 17.19 -7.20
C ILE A 110 7.29 16.97 -5.69
N TYR A 111 7.70 15.77 -5.31
CA TYR A 111 8.04 15.37 -3.95
C TYR A 111 9.45 14.77 -3.92
N GLU A 112 10.44 15.56 -3.60
CA GLU A 112 11.84 15.13 -3.62
C GLU A 112 12.07 13.86 -2.79
N VAL A 113 11.43 13.76 -1.62
CA VAL A 113 11.54 12.60 -0.70
C VAL A 113 11.12 11.27 -1.35
N ALA A 114 10.39 11.30 -2.44
CA ALA A 114 9.95 10.09 -3.16
C ALA A 114 11.12 9.24 -3.66
N TYR A 115 12.33 9.81 -3.85
CA TYR A 115 13.48 9.08 -4.37
C TYR A 115 13.84 7.84 -3.53
N LEU A 116 13.64 7.88 -2.22
CA LEU A 116 13.91 6.73 -1.35
C LEU A 116 12.97 5.56 -1.66
N TYR A 117 11.69 5.85 -1.74
CA TYR A 117 10.67 4.84 -2.01
C TYR A 117 10.76 4.30 -3.44
N GLU A 118 11.03 5.17 -4.41
CA GLU A 118 11.13 4.80 -5.81
C GLU A 118 12.34 3.90 -6.06
N ASN A 119 13.50 4.20 -5.46
CA ASN A 119 14.66 3.31 -5.51
C ASN A 119 14.40 1.97 -4.82
N GLU A 120 13.68 1.96 -3.68
CA GLU A 120 13.27 0.73 -3.01
C GLU A 120 12.40 -0.15 -3.93
N ILE A 121 11.42 0.46 -4.58
CA ILE A 121 10.53 -0.23 -5.52
C ILE A 121 11.32 -0.80 -6.69
N HIS A 122 12.23 -0.02 -7.25
CA HIS A 122 13.11 -0.48 -8.33
C HIS A 122 13.97 -1.67 -7.88
N ASP A 123 14.64 -1.56 -6.73
CA ASP A 123 15.55 -2.60 -6.23
C ASP A 123 14.83 -3.91 -5.87
N LEU A 124 13.64 -3.82 -5.27
CA LEU A 124 12.93 -5.00 -4.76
C LEU A 124 12.03 -5.68 -5.82
N TYR A 125 11.47 -4.92 -6.74
CA TYR A 125 10.48 -5.42 -7.69
C TYR A 125 10.92 -5.32 -9.15
N GLY A 126 12.03 -4.62 -9.44
CA GLY A 126 12.51 -4.43 -10.81
C GLY A 126 11.62 -3.51 -11.66
N ILE A 127 10.78 -2.70 -11.03
CA ILE A 127 9.91 -1.77 -11.74
C ILE A 127 10.75 -0.60 -12.25
N GLU A 128 10.70 -0.34 -13.55
CA GLU A 128 11.44 0.76 -14.17
C GLU A 128 10.77 2.10 -13.90
N ILE A 129 11.53 3.04 -13.31
CA ILE A 129 11.04 4.38 -12.97
C ILE A 129 11.91 5.43 -13.68
N ASP A 130 11.27 6.17 -14.57
CA ASP A 130 11.95 7.17 -15.40
C ASP A 130 12.07 8.52 -14.69
N MET A 131 13.17 9.22 -14.94
CA MET A 131 13.42 10.62 -14.50
C MET A 131 13.49 10.80 -12.99
N MET A 132 14.02 9.83 -12.25
CA MET A 132 14.35 10.02 -10.84
C MET A 132 15.46 11.05 -10.66
N ASN A 133 15.29 11.99 -9.72
CA ASN A 133 16.33 12.97 -9.40
C ASN A 133 17.59 12.31 -8.80
N TYR A 134 17.40 11.25 -8.00
CA TYR A 134 18.48 10.49 -7.37
C TYR A 134 18.24 9.00 -7.62
N ASP A 135 18.88 8.48 -8.67
CA ASP A 135 18.81 7.07 -9.03
C ASP A 135 20.08 6.35 -8.52
N PHE A 136 19.89 5.38 -7.66
CA PHE A 136 21.01 4.54 -7.14
C PHE A 136 21.32 3.35 -8.04
N ASN A 137 20.64 3.21 -9.17
CA ASN A 137 20.85 2.16 -10.17
C ASN A 137 20.82 0.75 -9.55
N GLY A 138 19.78 0.44 -8.78
CA GLY A 138 19.64 -0.86 -8.15
C GLY A 138 20.61 -1.13 -7.00
N LYS A 139 21.11 -0.10 -6.31
CA LYS A 139 22.12 -0.24 -5.27
C LYS A 139 21.74 0.39 -3.94
N LEU A 140 20.47 0.77 -3.76
CA LEU A 140 20.00 1.28 -2.47
C LEU A 140 19.98 0.15 -1.44
N PHE A 141 19.43 -0.99 -1.79
CA PHE A 141 19.45 -2.19 -0.97
C PHE A 141 20.52 -3.17 -1.44
N ARG A 142 21.24 -3.76 -0.49
CA ARG A 142 22.19 -4.84 -0.76
C ARG A 142 21.39 -6.13 -0.91
N THR A 143 20.96 -6.44 -2.13
CA THR A 143 20.41 -7.77 -2.43
C THR A 143 21.55 -8.78 -2.42
N VAL A 144 21.48 -9.77 -1.52
CA VAL A 144 22.37 -10.95 -1.59
C VAL A 144 21.72 -11.88 -2.60
N ILE A 145 22.33 -11.96 -3.78
CA ILE A 145 22.02 -12.98 -4.79
C ILE A 145 22.71 -14.28 -4.41
#